data_35b41c4876fa26c5c48212a1f92a3211
#
_entry.id   35b41c4876fa26c5c48212a1f92a3211
#
_cell.length_a   1.000
_cell.length_b   1.000
_cell.length_c   1.000
_cell.angle_alpha   90.00
_cell.angle_beta   90.00
_cell.angle_gamma   90.00
#
_symmetry.space_group_name_H-M   'P 1'
#
loop_
_entity.id
_entity.type
_entity.pdbx_description
1 polymer ?
#
loop_
_entity_poly.entity_id
_entity_poly.type
_entity_poly.pdbx_seq_one_letter_code
_entity_poly.pdbx_strand_id
1 'polypeptide(L)'
;MTKDEYLITDPPLKALTVFAMPMILGSFFQQVYNMADSIIVGQFVGSSALAAVGACAALTNVFICIALGAGVGTGVLVSRNFGAQNYGKMKTIVSTSLISFLLLSIFLGIFGFCSAHWMMRTLQTPADIMEEAVLYLRIYFAGFPFLFMYNILSTMFTSIGESKIPLWLLIFSSVLNIIMDLWMVGGLKLGVFGAALATLIAQGISAVLSLLLFLDRMRKYASPFHWFDKSELRSMLKIAVPSVLQQSTVSIGMMIVQAVVNPFGTQALAGYAATMRVENVFSLIFVSIGNAVSPFVAQNLGAGKIDRIKKGYRAALLLDVCFAVFAFVIIETMHTQISSLFLGKDGTAFAYQVSGDYMRWIGYFFIFMGIKMATDGVLRGLGNMPPFLIANMVNRAIRLSVALIFAPRFGIAFVWLAVPAGWLANFVISYVALRKSWPKDTLT
;
A
#
# COMPACT_ATOMS: atom_id res chain seq x y z
N MET A 1 11.24 28.86 11.82
CA MET A 1 10.99 27.41 11.69
C MET A 1 9.56 27.22 11.22
N THR A 2 9.39 26.65 10.06
CA THR A 2 8.07 26.46 9.45
C THR A 2 7.36 25.29 10.14
N LYS A 3 6.02 25.33 10.19
CA LYS A 3 5.17 24.25 10.74
C LYS A 3 5.45 22.88 10.09
N ASP A 4 6.16 22.87 8.97
CA ASP A 4 6.42 21.70 8.13
C ASP A 4 7.63 20.87 8.63
N GLU A 5 8.45 21.39 9.57
CA GLU A 5 9.67 20.74 10.08
C GLU A 5 9.47 19.91 11.36
N TYR A 6 8.23 19.67 11.78
CA TYR A 6 7.93 18.98 13.05
C TYR A 6 8.49 17.53 13.12
N LEU A 7 8.68 16.86 11.99
CA LEU A 7 9.33 15.55 11.97
C LEU A 7 10.78 15.60 12.41
N ILE A 8 11.44 16.76 12.30
CA ILE A 8 12.84 16.97 12.69
C ILE A 8 12.97 17.72 14.05
N THR A 9 11.89 18.33 14.53
CA THR A 9 11.91 19.21 15.72
C THR A 9 11.11 18.68 16.91
N ASP A 10 9.90 18.18 16.70
CA ASP A 10 9.00 17.74 17.78
C ASP A 10 9.47 16.41 18.40
N PRO A 11 9.10 16.08 19.64
CA PRO A 11 9.37 14.79 20.24
C PRO A 11 8.99 13.64 19.30
N PRO A 12 9.86 12.64 19.07
CA PRO A 12 9.65 11.61 18.04
C PRO A 12 8.32 10.88 18.12
N LEU A 13 7.87 10.54 19.31
CA LEU A 13 6.57 9.87 19.51
C LEU A 13 5.41 10.76 19.04
N LYS A 14 5.38 12.03 19.45
CA LYS A 14 4.35 12.98 19.03
C LYS A 14 4.39 13.20 17.51
N ALA A 15 5.60 13.42 16.97
CA ALA A 15 5.79 13.64 15.53
C ALA A 15 5.28 12.47 14.71
N LEU A 16 5.66 11.23 15.06
CA LEU A 16 5.21 10.02 14.38
C LEU A 16 3.69 9.79 14.52
N THR A 17 3.11 9.99 15.71
CA THR A 17 1.68 9.82 15.91
C THR A 17 0.88 10.81 15.07
N VAL A 18 1.24 12.10 15.11
CA VAL A 18 0.56 13.16 14.32
C VAL A 18 0.71 12.90 12.81
N PHE A 19 1.84 12.36 12.39
CA PHE A 19 2.10 12.07 10.99
C PHE A 19 1.44 10.77 10.50
N ALA A 20 1.45 9.70 11.31
CA ALA A 20 0.87 8.41 10.94
C ALA A 20 -0.66 8.41 10.98
N MET A 21 -1.30 9.17 11.89
CA MET A 21 -2.74 9.16 12.06
C MET A 21 -3.52 9.50 10.78
N PRO A 22 -3.21 10.57 10.01
CA PRO A 22 -3.84 10.82 8.72
C PRO A 22 -3.60 9.70 7.69
N MET A 23 -2.46 9.04 7.73
CA MET A 23 -2.16 7.91 6.84
C MET A 23 -3.00 6.68 7.18
N ILE A 24 -3.17 6.38 8.48
CA ILE A 24 -4.05 5.30 8.96
C ILE A 24 -5.49 5.59 8.54
N LEU A 25 -6.00 6.80 8.81
CA LEU A 25 -7.35 7.21 8.41
C LEU A 25 -7.53 7.12 6.88
N GLY A 26 -6.55 7.59 6.10
CA GLY A 26 -6.57 7.47 4.64
C GLY A 26 -6.68 6.02 4.18
N SER A 27 -5.94 5.10 4.79
CA SER A 27 -6.01 3.68 4.46
C SER A 27 -7.39 3.08 4.77
N PHE A 28 -8.03 3.48 5.88
CA PHE A 28 -9.40 3.08 6.19
C PHE A 28 -10.41 3.65 5.20
N PHE A 29 -10.33 4.94 4.89
CA PHE A 29 -11.20 5.56 3.88
C PHE A 29 -11.06 4.89 2.51
N GLN A 30 -9.84 4.51 2.12
CA GLN A 30 -9.62 3.77 0.88
C GLN A 30 -10.34 2.42 0.87
N GLN A 31 -10.37 1.70 1.99
CA GLN A 31 -11.11 0.43 2.08
C GLN A 31 -12.63 0.63 2.02
N VAL A 32 -13.13 1.63 2.75
CA VAL A 32 -14.57 1.98 2.71
C VAL A 32 -14.98 2.39 1.30
N TYR A 33 -14.16 3.18 0.61
CA TYR A 33 -14.37 3.57 -0.78
C TYR A 33 -14.42 2.35 -1.71
N ASN A 34 -13.44 1.44 -1.63
CA ASN A 34 -13.42 0.25 -2.48
C ASN A 34 -14.65 -0.65 -2.27
N MET A 35 -15.16 -0.70 -1.02
CA MET A 35 -16.41 -1.41 -0.72
C MET A 35 -17.62 -0.71 -1.34
N ALA A 36 -17.72 0.63 -1.20
CA ALA A 36 -18.84 1.41 -1.74
C ALA A 36 -18.91 1.28 -3.28
N ASP A 37 -17.78 1.42 -3.96
CA ASP A 37 -17.67 1.25 -5.41
C ASP A 37 -18.16 -0.14 -5.86
N SER A 38 -17.69 -1.20 -5.19
CA SER A 38 -18.11 -2.58 -5.48
C SER A 38 -19.62 -2.80 -5.24
N ILE A 39 -20.19 -2.18 -4.19
CA ILE A 39 -21.63 -2.26 -3.91
C ILE A 39 -22.43 -1.55 -4.99
N ILE A 40 -22.01 -0.36 -5.42
CA ILE A 40 -22.71 0.41 -6.47
C ILE A 40 -22.71 -0.38 -7.77
N VAL A 41 -21.55 -0.87 -8.21
CA VAL A 41 -21.44 -1.68 -9.44
C VAL A 41 -22.32 -2.95 -9.33
N GLY A 42 -22.25 -3.66 -8.21
CA GLY A 42 -23.03 -4.89 -8.00
C GLY A 42 -24.53 -4.67 -7.97
N GLN A 43 -25.01 -3.59 -7.35
CA GLN A 43 -26.45 -3.33 -7.22
C GLN A 43 -27.07 -2.70 -8.47
N PHE A 44 -26.37 -1.79 -9.14
CA PHE A 44 -26.95 -1.04 -10.27
C PHE A 44 -26.64 -1.66 -11.63
N VAL A 45 -25.53 -2.39 -11.78
CA VAL A 45 -25.15 -3.01 -13.07
C VAL A 45 -25.39 -4.52 -13.06
N GLY A 46 -25.16 -5.16 -11.91
CA GLY A 46 -25.39 -6.59 -11.72
C GLY A 46 -24.13 -7.41 -11.50
N SER A 47 -24.32 -8.71 -11.28
CA SER A 47 -23.25 -9.65 -10.94
C SER A 47 -22.23 -9.87 -12.06
N SER A 48 -22.67 -9.81 -13.33
CA SER A 48 -21.81 -9.94 -14.52
C SER A 48 -20.77 -8.80 -14.56
N ALA A 49 -21.24 -7.56 -14.39
CA ALA A 49 -20.35 -6.38 -14.35
C ALA A 49 -19.37 -6.43 -13.17
N LEU A 50 -19.85 -6.85 -11.99
CA LEU A 50 -18.98 -7.03 -10.82
C LEU A 50 -17.92 -8.09 -11.08
N ALA A 51 -18.26 -9.18 -11.76
CA ALA A 51 -17.34 -10.22 -12.18
C ALA A 51 -16.31 -9.69 -13.19
N ALA A 52 -16.74 -8.87 -14.16
CA ALA A 52 -15.85 -8.26 -15.14
C ALA A 52 -14.82 -7.32 -14.48
N VAL A 53 -15.25 -6.44 -13.57
CA VAL A 53 -14.36 -5.57 -12.78
C VAL A 53 -13.43 -6.41 -11.90
N GLY A 54 -13.96 -7.44 -11.25
CA GLY A 54 -13.17 -8.36 -10.42
C GLY A 54 -12.09 -9.11 -11.20
N ALA A 55 -12.38 -9.53 -12.43
CA ALA A 55 -11.40 -10.18 -13.31
C ALA A 55 -10.22 -9.25 -13.67
N CYS A 56 -10.46 -7.93 -13.73
CA CYS A 56 -9.41 -6.95 -13.98
C CYS A 56 -8.53 -6.66 -12.76
N ALA A 57 -9.03 -6.95 -11.53
CA ALA A 57 -8.40 -6.52 -10.28
C ALA A 57 -6.95 -7.03 -10.12
N ALA A 58 -6.64 -8.24 -10.54
CA ALA A 58 -5.28 -8.80 -10.46
C ALA A 58 -4.29 -8.01 -11.33
N LEU A 59 -4.68 -7.65 -12.55
CA LEU A 59 -3.87 -6.84 -13.46
C LEU A 59 -3.70 -5.42 -12.95
N THR A 60 -4.81 -4.76 -12.61
CA THR A 60 -4.76 -3.37 -12.10
C THR A 60 -3.89 -3.26 -10.86
N ASN A 61 -3.93 -4.26 -9.96
CA ASN A 61 -3.09 -4.29 -8.77
C ASN A 61 -1.59 -4.35 -9.09
N VAL A 62 -1.17 -5.12 -10.10
CA VAL A 62 0.24 -5.15 -10.54
C VAL A 62 0.70 -3.77 -10.99
N PHE A 63 -0.10 -3.06 -11.77
CA PHE A 63 0.22 -1.72 -12.25
C PHE A 63 0.21 -0.68 -11.11
N ILE A 64 -0.69 -0.81 -10.13
CA ILE A 64 -0.68 0.01 -8.90
C ILE A 64 0.62 -0.21 -8.11
N CYS A 65 1.11 -1.45 -8.01
CA CYS A 65 2.39 -1.76 -7.34
C CYS A 65 3.57 -1.00 -7.97
N ILE A 66 3.55 -0.81 -9.30
CA ILE A 66 4.59 -0.02 -10.00
C ILE A 66 4.51 1.44 -9.57
N ALA A 67 3.31 2.03 -9.53
CA ALA A 67 3.10 3.42 -9.11
C ALA A 67 3.53 3.65 -7.65
N LEU A 68 3.14 2.75 -6.74
CA LEU A 68 3.51 2.81 -5.33
C LEU A 68 5.01 2.68 -5.12
N GLY A 69 5.65 1.73 -5.81
CA GLY A 69 7.09 1.53 -5.73
C GLY A 69 7.90 2.73 -6.28
N ALA A 70 7.44 3.31 -7.39
CA ALA A 70 8.00 4.55 -7.94
C ALA A 70 7.90 5.71 -6.93
N GLY A 71 6.75 5.83 -6.26
CA GLY A 71 6.54 6.80 -5.18
C GLY A 71 7.56 6.64 -4.04
N VAL A 72 7.81 5.42 -3.57
CA VAL A 72 8.79 5.16 -2.51
C VAL A 72 10.19 5.65 -2.90
N GLY A 73 10.62 5.39 -4.14
CA GLY A 73 11.92 5.83 -4.65
C GLY A 73 12.09 7.34 -4.59
N THR A 74 11.08 8.06 -5.06
CA THR A 74 11.05 9.53 -5.02
C THR A 74 10.97 10.03 -3.57
N GLY A 75 10.07 9.45 -2.78
CA GLY A 75 9.77 9.91 -1.43
C GLY A 75 10.95 9.91 -0.49
N VAL A 76 11.78 8.86 -0.51
CA VAL A 76 12.98 8.77 0.33
C VAL A 76 13.98 9.87 -0.01
N LEU A 77 14.24 10.12 -1.30
CA LEU A 77 15.21 11.14 -1.72
C LEU A 77 14.68 12.56 -1.48
N VAL A 78 13.40 12.81 -1.72
CA VAL A 78 12.76 14.10 -1.41
C VAL A 78 12.83 14.37 0.10
N SER A 79 12.42 13.40 0.95
CA SER A 79 12.48 13.52 2.40
C SER A 79 13.89 13.82 2.89
N ARG A 80 14.89 13.12 2.37
CA ARG A 80 16.29 13.32 2.77
C ARG A 80 16.80 14.72 2.44
N ASN A 81 16.52 15.21 1.22
CA ASN A 81 16.96 16.54 0.81
C ASN A 81 16.14 17.65 1.48
N PHE A 82 14.85 17.40 1.78
CA PHE A 82 14.05 18.29 2.60
C PHE A 82 14.64 18.46 4.00
N GLY A 83 14.97 17.34 4.66
CA GLY A 83 15.61 17.36 5.98
C GLY A 83 16.99 18.03 6.00
N ALA A 84 17.76 17.89 4.92
CA ALA A 84 19.04 18.56 4.72
C ALA A 84 18.89 20.06 4.34
N GLN A 85 17.69 20.57 4.18
CA GLN A 85 17.36 21.91 3.68
C GLN A 85 17.97 22.21 2.30
N ASN A 86 18.31 21.17 1.54
CA ASN A 86 18.82 21.28 0.17
C ASN A 86 17.64 21.34 -0.81
N TYR A 87 16.93 22.46 -0.80
CA TYR A 87 15.70 22.65 -1.57
C TYR A 87 15.92 22.66 -3.09
N GLY A 88 17.08 23.10 -3.58
CA GLY A 88 17.43 23.05 -5.00
C GLY A 88 17.49 21.61 -5.51
N LYS A 89 18.22 20.75 -4.80
CA LYS A 89 18.32 19.33 -5.13
C LYS A 89 16.97 18.61 -4.94
N MET A 90 16.22 18.94 -3.89
CA MET A 90 14.87 18.43 -3.67
C MET A 90 13.98 18.72 -4.89
N LYS A 91 13.94 19.97 -5.37
CA LYS A 91 13.14 20.35 -6.56
C LYS A 91 13.61 19.63 -7.83
N THR A 92 14.92 19.46 -8.00
CA THR A 92 15.45 18.67 -9.13
C THR A 92 14.97 17.23 -9.09
N ILE A 93 14.95 16.59 -7.92
CA ILE A 93 14.41 15.23 -7.74
C ILE A 93 12.92 15.21 -8.05
N VAL A 94 12.15 16.18 -7.53
CA VAL A 94 10.71 16.31 -7.80
C VAL A 94 10.43 16.43 -9.30
N SER A 95 11.06 17.38 -9.99
CA SER A 95 10.83 17.59 -11.43
C SER A 95 11.28 16.40 -12.28
N THR A 96 12.45 15.82 -11.97
CA THR A 96 12.94 14.59 -12.62
C THR A 96 11.96 13.44 -12.45
N SER A 97 11.41 13.27 -11.24
CA SER A 97 10.42 12.24 -10.93
C SER A 97 9.11 12.45 -11.67
N LEU A 98 8.55 13.67 -11.64
CA LEU A 98 7.29 13.99 -12.32
C LEU A 98 7.41 13.73 -13.83
N ILE A 99 8.49 14.17 -14.47
CA ILE A 99 8.73 13.97 -15.90
C ILE A 99 8.90 12.48 -16.21
N SER A 100 9.81 11.79 -15.51
CA SER A 100 10.14 10.39 -15.82
C SER A 100 8.96 9.46 -15.62
N PHE A 101 8.23 9.63 -14.50
CA PHE A 101 7.13 8.75 -14.20
C PHE A 101 5.84 9.10 -14.94
N LEU A 102 5.66 10.35 -15.34
CA LEU A 102 4.60 10.70 -16.29
C LEU A 102 4.83 10.00 -17.64
N LEU A 103 6.05 10.08 -18.18
CA LEU A 103 6.40 9.40 -19.44
C LEU A 103 6.22 7.87 -19.31
N LEU A 104 6.69 7.28 -18.19
CA LEU A 104 6.48 5.86 -17.92
C LEU A 104 5.00 5.51 -17.85
N SER A 105 4.18 6.31 -17.17
CA SER A 105 2.75 6.04 -17.01
C SER A 105 1.99 6.16 -18.34
N ILE A 106 2.37 7.11 -19.21
CA ILE A 106 1.82 7.21 -20.56
C ILE A 106 2.20 5.99 -21.38
N PHE A 107 3.47 5.57 -21.34
CA PHE A 107 3.92 4.36 -22.03
C PHE A 107 3.17 3.11 -21.57
N LEU A 108 3.07 2.90 -20.25
CA LEU A 108 2.33 1.78 -19.68
C LEU A 108 0.82 1.87 -19.95
N GLY A 109 0.27 3.08 -19.96
CA GLY A 109 -1.13 3.32 -20.31
C GLY A 109 -1.43 2.92 -21.76
N ILE A 110 -0.62 3.36 -22.72
CA ILE A 110 -0.75 2.98 -24.14
C ILE A 110 -0.55 1.48 -24.32
N PHE A 111 0.50 0.93 -23.72
CA PHE A 111 0.76 -0.52 -23.77
C PHE A 111 -0.43 -1.31 -23.23
N GLY A 112 -0.94 -0.96 -22.05
CA GLY A 112 -2.08 -1.64 -21.42
C GLY A 112 -3.36 -1.48 -22.23
N PHE A 113 -3.64 -0.28 -22.76
CA PHE A 113 -4.81 -0.04 -23.60
C PHE A 113 -4.80 -0.91 -24.87
N CYS A 114 -3.66 -0.99 -25.55
CA CYS A 114 -3.52 -1.79 -26.77
C CYS A 114 -3.55 -3.30 -26.48
N SER A 115 -2.97 -3.73 -25.36
CA SER A 115 -2.87 -5.15 -25.00
C SER A 115 -4.00 -5.67 -24.12
N ALA A 116 -4.99 -4.85 -23.75
CA ALA A 116 -6.07 -5.19 -22.84
C ALA A 116 -6.79 -6.51 -23.21
N HIS A 117 -7.15 -6.68 -24.46
CA HIS A 117 -7.82 -7.91 -24.95
C HIS A 117 -6.92 -9.14 -24.80
N TRP A 118 -5.65 -9.02 -25.18
CA TRP A 118 -4.67 -10.12 -25.03
C TRP A 118 -4.45 -10.49 -23.56
N MET A 119 -4.36 -9.50 -22.67
CA MET A 119 -4.20 -9.71 -21.24
C MET A 119 -5.39 -10.48 -20.65
N MET A 120 -6.64 -10.06 -20.97
CA MET A 120 -7.84 -10.71 -20.47
C MET A 120 -8.01 -12.13 -21.03
N ARG A 121 -7.63 -12.35 -22.29
CA ARG A 121 -7.60 -13.68 -22.89
C ARG A 121 -6.58 -14.60 -22.21
N THR A 122 -5.39 -14.08 -21.89
CA THR A 122 -4.33 -14.83 -21.17
C THR A 122 -4.77 -15.22 -19.75
N LEU A 123 -5.59 -14.40 -19.11
CA LEU A 123 -6.19 -14.68 -17.80
C LEU A 123 -7.39 -15.64 -17.90
N GLN A 124 -7.70 -16.15 -19.10
CA GLN A 124 -8.83 -17.07 -19.34
C GLN A 124 -10.17 -16.49 -18.84
N THR A 125 -10.38 -15.19 -19.06
CA THR A 125 -11.63 -14.52 -18.70
C THR A 125 -12.79 -15.17 -19.47
N PRO A 126 -13.92 -15.48 -18.79
CA PRO A 126 -15.10 -16.06 -19.44
C PRO A 126 -15.63 -15.18 -20.58
N ALA A 127 -16.12 -15.82 -21.65
CA ALA A 127 -16.53 -15.12 -22.88
C ALA A 127 -17.69 -14.16 -22.67
N ASP A 128 -18.58 -14.45 -21.73
CA ASP A 128 -19.77 -13.67 -21.39
C ASP A 128 -19.44 -12.31 -20.76
N ILE A 129 -18.30 -12.19 -20.08
CA ILE A 129 -17.87 -10.93 -19.45
C ILE A 129 -16.64 -10.30 -20.15
N MET A 130 -16.11 -10.93 -21.20
CA MET A 130 -14.85 -10.52 -21.86
C MET A 130 -14.90 -9.09 -22.37
N GLU A 131 -15.97 -8.69 -23.06
CA GLU A 131 -16.10 -7.36 -23.65
C GLU A 131 -16.16 -6.27 -22.57
N GLU A 132 -16.93 -6.49 -21.51
CA GLU A 132 -17.02 -5.54 -20.38
C GLU A 132 -15.69 -5.42 -19.64
N ALA A 133 -14.99 -6.53 -19.42
CA ALA A 133 -13.68 -6.54 -18.77
C ALA A 133 -12.62 -5.80 -19.61
N VAL A 134 -12.59 -6.03 -20.94
CA VAL A 134 -11.68 -5.32 -21.84
C VAL A 134 -12.00 -3.83 -21.89
N LEU A 135 -13.28 -3.45 -21.93
CA LEU A 135 -13.72 -2.05 -21.91
C LEU A 135 -13.27 -1.36 -20.62
N TYR A 136 -13.56 -1.97 -19.47
CA TYR A 136 -13.12 -1.47 -18.16
C TYR A 136 -11.60 -1.26 -18.12
N LEU A 137 -10.85 -2.28 -18.53
CA LEU A 137 -9.40 -2.25 -18.51
C LEU A 137 -8.81 -1.17 -19.44
N ARG A 138 -9.41 -0.96 -20.62
CA ARG A 138 -8.99 0.12 -21.53
C ARG A 138 -9.20 1.50 -20.91
N ILE A 139 -10.34 1.75 -20.28
CA ILE A 139 -10.62 3.03 -19.62
C ILE A 139 -9.67 3.22 -18.44
N TYR A 140 -9.42 2.17 -17.66
CA TYR A 140 -8.45 2.20 -16.58
C TYR A 140 -7.04 2.60 -17.06
N PHE A 141 -6.57 2.00 -18.18
CA PHE A 141 -5.26 2.35 -18.75
C PHE A 141 -5.23 3.74 -19.38
N ALA A 142 -6.33 4.23 -19.91
CA ALA A 142 -6.43 5.63 -20.35
C ALA A 142 -6.29 6.59 -19.16
N GLY A 143 -6.80 6.21 -17.98
CA GLY A 143 -6.67 6.96 -16.72
C GLY A 143 -5.34 6.75 -15.99
N PHE A 144 -4.51 5.80 -16.44
CA PHE A 144 -3.31 5.40 -15.71
C PHE A 144 -2.30 6.54 -15.43
N PRO A 145 -2.07 7.50 -16.35
CA PRO A 145 -1.23 8.67 -16.04
C PRO A 145 -1.73 9.47 -14.84
N PHE A 146 -3.04 9.65 -14.68
CA PHE A 146 -3.62 10.36 -13.55
C PHE A 146 -3.44 9.58 -12.23
N LEU A 147 -3.73 8.28 -12.25
CA LEU A 147 -3.52 7.40 -11.10
C LEU A 147 -2.06 7.41 -10.65
N PHE A 148 -1.15 7.30 -11.61
CA PHE A 148 0.29 7.29 -11.33
C PHE A 148 0.75 8.60 -10.71
N MET A 149 0.37 9.72 -11.32
CA MET A 149 0.73 11.06 -10.85
C MET A 149 0.13 11.37 -9.48
N TYR A 150 -1.13 10.97 -9.23
CA TYR A 150 -1.76 11.10 -7.92
C TYR A 150 -0.96 10.38 -6.82
N ASN A 151 -0.55 9.12 -7.06
CA ASN A 151 0.23 8.33 -6.08
C ASN A 151 1.61 8.95 -5.81
N ILE A 152 2.30 9.44 -6.86
CA ILE A 152 3.62 10.07 -6.69
C ILE A 152 3.49 11.39 -5.93
N LEU A 153 2.53 12.24 -6.28
CA LEU A 153 2.29 13.51 -5.59
C LEU A 153 1.89 13.28 -4.13
N SER A 154 1.04 12.29 -3.86
CA SER A 154 0.68 11.86 -2.51
C SER A 154 1.92 11.50 -1.68
N THR A 155 2.83 10.75 -2.28
CA THR A 155 4.11 10.40 -1.64
C THR A 155 5.01 11.62 -1.45
N MET A 156 5.04 12.55 -2.39
CA MET A 156 5.81 13.81 -2.27
C MET A 156 5.29 14.68 -1.12
N PHE A 157 3.96 14.81 -0.94
CA PHE A 157 3.39 15.51 0.22
C PHE A 157 3.82 14.87 1.53
N THR A 158 3.70 13.54 1.65
CA THR A 158 4.17 12.85 2.86
C THR A 158 5.67 13.01 3.07
N SER A 159 6.46 13.09 2.01
CA SER A 159 7.92 13.27 2.06
C SER A 159 8.36 14.60 2.66
N ILE A 160 7.56 15.64 2.52
CA ILE A 160 7.78 16.96 3.14
C ILE A 160 7.06 17.12 4.48
N GLY A 161 6.47 16.05 5.03
CA GLY A 161 5.79 16.05 6.34
C GLY A 161 4.28 16.34 6.28
N GLU A 162 3.70 16.52 5.10
CA GLU A 162 2.29 16.89 4.93
C GLU A 162 1.39 15.68 4.67
N SER A 163 1.13 14.84 5.70
CA SER A 163 0.26 13.66 5.56
C SER A 163 -1.24 13.98 5.51
N LYS A 164 -1.66 15.16 5.91
CA LYS A 164 -3.08 15.58 5.91
C LYS A 164 -3.60 15.88 4.50
N ILE A 165 -2.76 16.43 3.62
CA ILE A 165 -3.18 16.81 2.27
C ILE A 165 -3.59 15.57 1.46
N PRO A 166 -2.79 14.48 1.38
CA PRO A 166 -3.22 13.25 0.73
C PRO A 166 -4.52 12.67 1.28
N LEU A 167 -4.74 12.74 2.60
CA LEU A 167 -6.00 12.30 3.21
C LEU A 167 -7.20 13.10 2.68
N TRP A 168 -7.12 14.44 2.67
CA TRP A 168 -8.22 15.27 2.18
C TRP A 168 -8.48 15.09 0.69
N LEU A 169 -7.42 14.94 -0.11
CA LEU A 169 -7.53 14.65 -1.53
C LEU A 169 -8.17 13.27 -1.79
N LEU A 170 -7.83 12.28 -0.97
CA LEU A 170 -8.45 10.95 -1.04
C LEU A 170 -9.95 11.02 -0.70
N ILE A 171 -10.31 11.70 0.40
CA ILE A 171 -11.72 11.87 0.78
C ILE A 171 -12.49 12.58 -0.34
N PHE A 172 -11.93 13.68 -0.87
CA PHE A 172 -12.53 14.42 -1.98
C PHE A 172 -12.72 13.53 -3.22
N SER A 173 -11.66 12.80 -3.62
CA SER A 173 -11.71 11.89 -4.76
C SER A 173 -12.76 10.78 -4.59
N SER A 174 -12.81 10.19 -3.39
CA SER A 174 -13.77 9.11 -3.07
C SER A 174 -15.21 9.60 -3.10
N VAL A 175 -15.49 10.75 -2.50
CA VAL A 175 -16.84 11.35 -2.51
C VAL A 175 -17.24 11.72 -3.94
N LEU A 176 -16.35 12.35 -4.69
CA LEU A 176 -16.61 12.70 -6.09
C LEU A 176 -16.87 11.45 -6.94
N ASN A 177 -16.07 10.41 -6.77
CA ASN A 177 -16.27 9.14 -7.49
C ASN A 177 -17.63 8.51 -7.16
N ILE A 178 -18.01 8.41 -5.87
CA ILE A 178 -19.32 7.87 -5.46
C ILE A 178 -20.47 8.66 -6.10
N ILE A 179 -20.38 9.99 -6.10
CA ILE A 179 -21.39 10.85 -6.75
C ILE A 179 -21.46 10.57 -8.25
N MET A 180 -20.31 10.47 -8.91
CA MET A 180 -20.23 10.18 -10.34
C MET A 180 -20.75 8.79 -10.68
N ASP A 181 -20.44 7.78 -9.84
CA ASP A 181 -20.95 6.42 -10.00
C ASP A 181 -22.49 6.38 -9.89
N LEU A 182 -23.05 7.00 -8.85
CA LEU A 182 -24.51 7.07 -8.68
C LEU A 182 -25.18 7.79 -9.86
N TRP A 183 -24.54 8.83 -10.40
CA TRP A 183 -25.06 9.56 -11.56
C TRP A 183 -24.90 8.79 -12.86
N MET A 184 -23.71 8.26 -13.16
CA MET A 184 -23.40 7.60 -14.44
C MET A 184 -23.96 6.16 -14.48
N VAL A 185 -23.83 5.42 -13.39
CA VAL A 185 -24.26 4.04 -13.33
C VAL A 185 -25.74 3.94 -12.94
N GLY A 186 -26.15 4.63 -11.87
CA GLY A 186 -27.53 4.61 -11.37
C GLY A 186 -28.49 5.45 -12.22
N GLY A 187 -28.09 6.69 -12.55
CA GLY A 187 -28.91 7.63 -13.30
C GLY A 187 -28.89 7.39 -14.82
N LEU A 188 -27.73 7.49 -15.43
CA LEU A 188 -27.55 7.36 -16.89
C LEU A 188 -27.50 5.91 -17.39
N LYS A 189 -27.41 4.91 -16.48
CA LYS A 189 -27.37 3.48 -16.77
C LYS A 189 -26.26 3.07 -17.75
N LEU A 190 -25.08 3.70 -17.63
CA LEU A 190 -23.93 3.46 -18.50
C LEU A 190 -23.17 2.16 -18.16
N GLY A 191 -23.63 1.37 -17.18
CA GLY A 191 -23.03 0.08 -16.84
C GLY A 191 -21.56 0.19 -16.41
N VAL A 192 -20.76 -0.80 -16.81
CA VAL A 192 -19.33 -0.88 -16.52
C VAL A 192 -18.56 0.34 -17.07
N PHE A 193 -18.96 0.85 -18.24
CA PHE A 193 -18.39 2.06 -18.82
C PHE A 193 -18.52 3.26 -17.88
N GLY A 194 -19.72 3.44 -17.30
CA GLY A 194 -19.99 4.53 -16.33
C GLY A 194 -19.10 4.46 -15.10
N ALA A 195 -18.96 3.28 -14.49
CA ALA A 195 -18.12 3.07 -13.33
C ALA A 195 -16.63 3.35 -13.63
N ALA A 196 -16.12 2.82 -14.73
CA ALA A 196 -14.73 3.06 -15.14
C ALA A 196 -14.48 4.56 -15.43
N LEU A 197 -15.42 5.23 -16.09
CA LEU A 197 -15.32 6.64 -16.42
C LEU A 197 -15.41 7.54 -15.19
N ALA A 198 -16.29 7.23 -14.25
CA ALA A 198 -16.40 7.94 -12.97
C ALA A 198 -15.08 7.90 -12.18
N THR A 199 -14.47 6.71 -12.10
CA THR A 199 -13.16 6.52 -11.47
C THR A 199 -12.07 7.33 -12.19
N LEU A 200 -12.03 7.30 -13.52
CA LEU A 200 -11.07 8.06 -14.32
C LEU A 200 -11.20 9.56 -14.07
N ILE A 201 -12.42 10.11 -14.10
CA ILE A 201 -12.67 11.53 -13.89
C ILE A 201 -12.29 11.95 -12.47
N ALA A 202 -12.72 11.20 -11.45
CA ALA A 202 -12.40 11.50 -10.05
C ALA A 202 -10.89 11.49 -9.79
N GLN A 203 -10.18 10.51 -10.32
CA GLN A 203 -8.72 10.43 -10.23
C GLN A 203 -8.03 11.53 -11.02
N GLY A 204 -8.53 11.87 -12.22
CA GLY A 204 -8.00 12.94 -13.05
C GLY A 204 -8.07 14.30 -12.35
N ILE A 205 -9.25 14.64 -11.82
CA ILE A 205 -9.44 15.89 -11.07
C ILE A 205 -8.53 15.91 -9.84
N SER A 206 -8.45 14.80 -9.10
CA SER A 206 -7.60 14.71 -7.90
C SER A 206 -6.11 14.80 -8.22
N ALA A 207 -5.66 14.23 -9.33
CA ALA A 207 -4.27 14.33 -9.79
C ALA A 207 -3.92 15.79 -10.15
N VAL A 208 -4.80 16.48 -10.87
CA VAL A 208 -4.60 17.89 -11.21
C VAL A 208 -4.60 18.78 -9.97
N LEU A 209 -5.56 18.60 -9.06
CA LEU A 209 -5.59 19.33 -7.79
C LEU A 209 -4.35 19.06 -6.94
N SER A 210 -3.92 17.79 -6.85
CA SER A 210 -2.67 17.41 -6.17
C SER A 210 -1.47 18.15 -6.76
N LEU A 211 -1.38 18.22 -8.09
CA LEU A 211 -0.28 18.91 -8.76
C LEU A 211 -0.29 20.41 -8.46
N LEU A 212 -1.44 21.06 -8.59
CA LEU A 212 -1.58 22.49 -8.33
C LEU A 212 -1.21 22.85 -6.88
N LEU A 213 -1.74 22.09 -5.92
CA LEU A 213 -1.41 22.26 -4.50
C LEU A 213 0.06 22.01 -4.22
N PHE A 214 0.66 20.98 -4.83
CA PHE A 214 2.06 20.68 -4.65
C PHE A 214 2.98 21.75 -5.24
N LEU A 215 2.67 22.27 -6.43
CA LEU A 215 3.42 23.37 -7.05
C LEU A 215 3.34 24.64 -6.21
N ASP A 216 2.17 24.95 -5.62
CA ASP A 216 2.04 26.08 -4.69
C ASP A 216 2.92 25.90 -3.45
N ARG A 217 2.95 24.70 -2.87
CA ARG A 217 3.87 24.37 -1.77
C ARG A 217 5.34 24.56 -2.15
N MET A 218 5.73 24.13 -3.35
CA MET A 218 7.11 24.24 -3.83
C MET A 218 7.56 25.70 -4.07
N ARG A 219 6.63 26.65 -4.25
CA ARG A 219 6.96 28.07 -4.35
C ARG A 219 7.57 28.64 -3.08
N LYS A 220 7.23 28.09 -1.92
CA LYS A 220 7.81 28.51 -0.63
C LYS A 220 9.31 28.28 -0.51
N TYR A 221 9.82 27.32 -1.27
CA TYR A 221 11.24 26.91 -1.24
C TYR A 221 11.96 27.54 -2.46
N ALA A 222 12.26 28.84 -2.38
CA ALA A 222 12.94 29.56 -3.46
C ALA A 222 14.40 29.06 -3.57
N SER A 223 14.70 28.30 -4.63
CA SER A 223 16.03 27.73 -4.88
C SER A 223 16.16 27.40 -6.37
N PRO A 224 17.33 27.65 -6.98
CA PRO A 224 17.58 27.22 -8.35
C PRO A 224 17.56 25.68 -8.42
N PHE A 225 17.03 25.11 -9.51
CA PHE A 225 16.95 23.68 -9.72
C PHE A 225 17.05 23.32 -11.21
N HIS A 226 17.38 22.08 -11.49
CA HIS A 226 17.35 21.52 -12.84
C HIS A 226 16.04 20.77 -13.09
N TRP A 227 15.48 20.95 -14.28
CA TRP A 227 14.24 20.27 -14.65
C TRP A 227 14.38 18.74 -14.73
N PHE A 228 15.56 18.26 -15.11
CA PHE A 228 15.86 16.84 -15.24
C PHE A 228 17.31 16.55 -14.91
N ASP A 229 17.55 15.51 -14.12
CA ASP A 229 18.89 14.99 -13.77
C ASP A 229 18.89 13.46 -13.82
N LYS A 230 19.72 12.91 -14.74
CA LYS A 230 19.83 11.46 -14.94
C LYS A 230 20.45 10.75 -13.73
N SER A 231 21.31 11.41 -12.97
CA SER A 231 21.91 10.85 -11.77
C SER A 231 20.87 10.66 -10.66
N GLU A 232 20.00 11.67 -10.48
CA GLU A 232 18.90 11.59 -9.53
C GLU A 232 17.86 10.52 -9.96
N LEU A 233 17.55 10.41 -11.26
CA LEU A 233 16.71 9.33 -11.77
C LEU A 233 17.30 7.96 -11.44
N ARG A 234 18.61 7.76 -11.67
CA ARG A 234 19.28 6.50 -11.33
C ARG A 234 19.21 6.21 -9.83
N SER A 235 19.35 7.23 -8.99
CA SER A 235 19.25 7.12 -7.54
C SER A 235 17.84 6.75 -7.09
N MET A 236 16.81 7.35 -7.70
CA MET A 236 15.39 6.99 -7.47
C MET A 236 15.11 5.54 -7.88
N LEU A 237 15.58 5.11 -9.05
CA LEU A 237 15.35 3.75 -9.56
C LEU A 237 15.99 2.67 -8.67
N LYS A 238 17.14 2.94 -8.04
CA LYS A 238 17.75 2.02 -7.07
C LYS A 238 16.88 1.73 -5.86
N ILE A 239 15.97 2.63 -5.51
CA ILE A 239 15.01 2.47 -4.42
C ILE A 239 13.66 1.97 -4.96
N ALA A 240 13.21 2.54 -6.07
CA ALA A 240 11.92 2.22 -6.67
C ALA A 240 11.82 0.77 -7.13
N VAL A 241 12.81 0.27 -7.87
CA VAL A 241 12.78 -1.09 -8.44
C VAL A 241 12.65 -2.16 -7.35
N PRO A 242 13.49 -2.18 -6.28
CA PRO A 242 13.28 -3.12 -5.18
C PRO A 242 11.93 -2.99 -4.49
N SER A 243 11.39 -1.76 -4.39
CA SER A 243 10.07 -1.53 -3.79
C SER A 243 8.94 -2.10 -4.66
N VAL A 244 9.01 -1.92 -5.98
CA VAL A 244 8.07 -2.54 -6.94
C VAL A 244 8.12 -4.06 -6.84
N LEU A 245 9.32 -4.64 -6.86
CA LEU A 245 9.50 -6.09 -6.74
C LEU A 245 8.90 -6.62 -5.42
N GLN A 246 9.15 -5.93 -4.31
CA GLN A 246 8.58 -6.31 -3.02
C GLN A 246 7.06 -6.28 -3.03
N GLN A 247 6.43 -5.24 -3.59
CA GLN A 247 4.97 -5.13 -3.68
C GLN A 247 4.38 -6.20 -4.59
N SER A 248 4.98 -6.44 -5.76
CA SER A 248 4.53 -7.48 -6.69
C SER A 248 4.63 -8.88 -6.07
N THR A 249 5.69 -9.16 -5.29
CA THR A 249 5.86 -10.43 -4.58
C THR A 249 4.74 -10.66 -3.55
N VAL A 250 4.22 -9.59 -2.94
CA VAL A 250 3.06 -9.70 -2.01
C VAL A 250 1.83 -10.20 -2.76
N SER A 251 1.51 -9.59 -3.90
CA SER A 251 0.33 -9.93 -4.71
C SER A 251 0.40 -11.35 -5.26
N ILE A 252 1.56 -11.74 -5.82
CA ILE A 252 1.79 -13.10 -6.31
C ILE A 252 1.68 -14.12 -5.17
N GLY A 253 2.26 -13.80 -4.01
CA GLY A 253 2.18 -14.66 -2.83
C GLY A 253 0.74 -14.91 -2.37
N MET A 254 -0.11 -13.88 -2.39
CA MET A 254 -1.55 -14.03 -2.07
C MET A 254 -2.27 -14.96 -3.05
N MET A 255 -1.99 -14.84 -4.35
CA MET A 255 -2.58 -15.72 -5.38
C MET A 255 -2.19 -17.19 -5.16
N ILE A 256 -0.91 -17.46 -4.86
CA ILE A 256 -0.44 -18.84 -4.60
C ILE A 256 -1.09 -19.40 -3.34
N VAL A 257 -1.15 -18.65 -2.25
CA VAL A 257 -1.82 -19.07 -1.02
C VAL A 257 -3.30 -19.37 -1.28
N GLN A 258 -3.99 -18.52 -2.06
CA GLN A 258 -5.39 -18.77 -2.45
C GLN A 258 -5.54 -20.11 -3.19
N ALA A 259 -4.64 -20.41 -4.13
CA ALA A 259 -4.64 -21.68 -4.84
C ALA A 259 -4.42 -22.90 -3.92
N VAL A 260 -3.65 -22.73 -2.83
CA VAL A 260 -3.45 -23.79 -1.80
C VAL A 260 -4.71 -23.96 -0.94
N VAL A 261 -5.45 -22.89 -0.65
CA VAL A 261 -6.65 -22.95 0.20
C VAL A 261 -7.87 -23.51 -0.54
N ASN A 262 -8.01 -23.23 -1.82
CA ASN A 262 -9.18 -23.63 -2.61
C ASN A 262 -9.56 -25.13 -2.52
N PRO A 263 -8.61 -26.10 -2.54
CA PRO A 263 -8.93 -27.53 -2.44
C PRO A 263 -9.53 -27.97 -1.10
N PHE A 264 -9.44 -27.16 -0.03
CA PHE A 264 -10.02 -27.50 1.28
C PHE A 264 -11.54 -27.35 1.35
N GLY A 265 -12.16 -26.89 0.26
CA GLY A 265 -13.61 -26.77 0.14
C GLY A 265 -14.16 -25.40 0.56
N THR A 266 -15.40 -25.15 0.20
CA THR A 266 -16.05 -23.84 0.31
C THR A 266 -16.13 -23.32 1.74
N GLN A 267 -16.35 -24.19 2.72
CA GLN A 267 -16.49 -23.82 4.13
C GLN A 267 -15.15 -23.40 4.75
N ALA A 268 -14.08 -24.14 4.46
CA ALA A 268 -12.73 -23.77 4.86
C ALA A 268 -12.31 -22.43 4.23
N LEU A 269 -12.61 -22.26 2.95
CA LEU A 269 -12.36 -21.03 2.21
C LEU A 269 -13.13 -19.84 2.79
N ALA A 270 -14.39 -20.03 3.17
CA ALA A 270 -15.21 -18.99 3.79
C ALA A 270 -14.60 -18.52 5.13
N GLY A 271 -14.23 -19.46 6.02
CA GLY A 271 -13.58 -19.15 7.30
C GLY A 271 -12.23 -18.46 7.12
N TYR A 272 -11.40 -18.94 6.18
CA TYR A 272 -10.14 -18.32 5.82
C TYR A 272 -10.33 -16.90 5.29
N ALA A 273 -11.25 -16.70 4.34
CA ALA A 273 -11.51 -15.40 3.74
C ALA A 273 -12.05 -14.37 4.76
N ALA A 274 -12.90 -14.81 5.69
CA ALA A 274 -13.39 -13.96 6.78
C ALA A 274 -12.22 -13.41 7.61
N THR A 275 -11.28 -14.29 8.03
CA THR A 275 -10.11 -13.87 8.80
C THR A 275 -9.15 -13.00 7.99
N MET A 276 -8.92 -13.29 6.72
CA MET A 276 -8.09 -12.46 5.85
C MET A 276 -8.59 -11.00 5.76
N ARG A 277 -9.90 -10.78 5.76
CA ARG A 277 -10.46 -9.43 5.79
C ARG A 277 -10.14 -8.71 7.10
N VAL A 278 -10.23 -9.41 8.22
CA VAL A 278 -9.88 -8.87 9.54
C VAL A 278 -8.37 -8.60 9.63
N GLU A 279 -7.53 -9.54 9.21
CA GLU A 279 -6.07 -9.36 9.13
C GLU A 279 -5.71 -8.13 8.30
N ASN A 280 -6.35 -7.93 7.15
CA ASN A 280 -6.10 -6.77 6.31
C ASN A 280 -6.41 -5.46 7.04
N VAL A 281 -7.53 -5.36 7.76
CA VAL A 281 -7.90 -4.15 8.52
C VAL A 281 -6.85 -3.82 9.58
N PHE A 282 -6.44 -4.78 10.41
CA PHE A 282 -5.39 -4.54 11.41
C PHE A 282 -4.03 -4.27 10.76
N SER A 283 -3.71 -4.94 9.65
CA SER A 283 -2.47 -4.75 8.90
C SER A 283 -2.30 -3.32 8.38
N LEU A 284 -3.40 -2.64 8.01
CA LEU A 284 -3.34 -1.24 7.54
C LEU A 284 -2.69 -0.31 8.56
N ILE A 285 -2.91 -0.54 9.86
CA ILE A 285 -2.33 0.28 10.92
C ILE A 285 -0.81 0.12 10.95
N PHE A 286 -0.33 -1.12 11.01
CA PHE A 286 1.12 -1.41 11.04
C PHE A 286 1.83 -0.96 9.77
N VAL A 287 1.22 -1.17 8.61
CA VAL A 287 1.74 -0.70 7.31
C VAL A 287 1.83 0.82 7.29
N SER A 288 0.81 1.52 7.80
CA SER A 288 0.79 2.98 7.83
C SER A 288 1.86 3.55 8.78
N ILE A 289 2.07 2.92 9.95
CA ILE A 289 3.16 3.28 10.87
C ILE A 289 4.51 3.06 10.18
N GLY A 290 4.75 1.91 9.56
CA GLY A 290 5.98 1.63 8.82
C GLY A 290 6.22 2.61 7.66
N ASN A 291 5.14 3.03 6.98
CA ASN A 291 5.21 4.06 5.93
C ASN A 291 5.53 5.44 6.49
N ALA A 292 5.05 5.77 7.70
CA ALA A 292 5.36 7.03 8.37
C ALA A 292 6.82 7.07 8.90
N VAL A 293 7.35 5.94 9.31
CA VAL A 293 8.76 5.84 9.78
C VAL A 293 9.74 6.18 8.66
N SER A 294 9.46 5.80 7.41
CA SER A 294 10.39 6.01 6.30
C SER A 294 10.70 7.50 6.04
N PRO A 295 9.73 8.41 5.84
CA PRO A 295 10.00 9.84 5.71
C PRO A 295 10.61 10.45 6.98
N PHE A 296 10.17 10.02 8.18
CA PHE A 296 10.76 10.48 9.44
C PHE A 296 12.26 10.18 9.49
N VAL A 297 12.67 8.96 9.18
CA VAL A 297 14.08 8.54 9.17
C VAL A 297 14.85 9.29 8.08
N ALA A 298 14.31 9.37 6.87
CA ALA A 298 14.98 10.04 5.75
C ALA A 298 15.21 11.54 6.02
N GLN A 299 14.21 12.24 6.59
CA GLN A 299 14.35 13.65 6.95
C GLN A 299 15.39 13.85 8.07
N ASN A 300 15.35 13.03 9.14
CA ASN A 300 16.30 13.13 10.23
C ASN A 300 17.72 12.74 9.79
N LEU A 301 17.86 11.78 8.86
CA LEU A 301 19.15 11.46 8.24
C LEU A 301 19.70 12.66 7.44
N GLY A 302 18.85 13.30 6.64
CA GLY A 302 19.21 14.52 5.90
C GLY A 302 19.63 15.66 6.81
N ALA A 303 18.96 15.82 7.95
CA ALA A 303 19.27 16.84 8.96
C ALA A 303 20.48 16.50 9.86
N GLY A 304 21.13 15.34 9.67
CA GLY A 304 22.25 14.90 10.51
C GLY A 304 21.85 14.48 11.93
N LYS A 305 20.55 14.31 12.21
CA LYS A 305 20.03 14.02 13.56
C LYS A 305 19.92 12.52 13.83
N ILE A 306 21.05 11.82 13.88
CA ILE A 306 21.11 10.35 14.00
C ILE A 306 20.45 9.82 15.28
N ASP A 307 20.64 10.50 16.41
CA ASP A 307 20.02 10.10 17.68
C ASP A 307 18.48 10.16 17.62
N ARG A 308 17.94 11.08 16.82
CA ARG A 308 16.48 11.13 16.63
C ARG A 308 15.96 9.93 15.85
N ILE A 309 16.74 9.37 14.92
CA ILE A 309 16.38 8.14 14.20
C ILE A 309 16.23 7.00 15.20
N LYS A 310 17.17 6.85 16.16
CA LYS A 310 17.07 5.82 17.24
C LYS A 310 15.82 6.01 18.10
N LYS A 311 15.57 7.25 18.53
CA LYS A 311 14.39 7.58 19.35
C LYS A 311 13.10 7.38 18.56
N GLY A 312 13.07 7.74 17.28
CA GLY A 312 11.93 7.53 16.38
C GLY A 312 11.64 6.06 16.15
N TYR A 313 12.67 5.23 15.94
CA TYR A 313 12.48 3.79 15.82
C TYR A 313 11.87 3.19 17.09
N ARG A 314 12.36 3.58 18.28
CA ARG A 314 11.78 3.14 19.56
C ARG A 314 10.33 3.63 19.73
N ALA A 315 10.04 4.85 19.30
CA ALA A 315 8.67 5.39 19.33
C ALA A 315 7.73 4.62 18.39
N ALA A 316 8.19 4.25 17.19
CA ALA A 316 7.43 3.43 16.27
C ALA A 316 7.15 2.03 16.86
N LEU A 317 8.17 1.39 17.44
CA LEU A 317 8.00 0.10 18.12
C LEU A 317 6.98 0.19 19.27
N LEU A 318 7.00 1.28 20.04
CA LEU A 318 6.01 1.49 21.11
C LEU A 318 4.59 1.62 20.55
N LEU A 319 4.40 2.39 19.47
CA LEU A 319 3.10 2.50 18.80
C LEU A 319 2.62 1.14 18.28
N ASP A 320 3.50 0.39 17.63
CA ASP A 320 3.17 -0.94 17.11
C ASP A 320 2.81 -1.93 18.23
N VAL A 321 3.52 -1.90 19.36
CA VAL A 321 3.19 -2.73 20.52
C VAL A 321 1.82 -2.34 21.10
N CYS A 322 1.53 -1.05 21.27
CA CYS A 322 0.23 -0.59 21.75
C CYS A 322 -0.91 -1.07 20.83
N PHE A 323 -0.74 -0.94 19.51
CA PHE A 323 -1.73 -1.41 18.55
C PHE A 323 -1.82 -2.94 18.49
N ALA A 324 -0.71 -3.67 18.62
CA ALA A 324 -0.72 -5.12 18.67
C ALA A 324 -1.48 -5.65 19.91
N VAL A 325 -1.27 -5.04 21.08
CA VAL A 325 -2.02 -5.36 22.29
C VAL A 325 -3.51 -5.03 22.11
N PHE A 326 -3.83 -3.87 21.54
CA PHE A 326 -5.22 -3.49 21.25
C PHE A 326 -5.90 -4.49 20.31
N ALA A 327 -5.23 -4.85 19.20
CA ALA A 327 -5.74 -5.85 18.25
C ALA A 327 -5.92 -7.23 18.91
N PHE A 328 -4.96 -7.65 19.73
CA PHE A 328 -5.03 -8.90 20.48
C PHE A 328 -6.25 -8.92 21.40
N VAL A 329 -6.47 -7.88 22.20
CA VAL A 329 -7.62 -7.80 23.12
C VAL A 329 -8.94 -7.85 22.35
N ILE A 330 -9.08 -7.13 21.26
CA ILE A 330 -10.28 -7.16 20.42
C ILE A 330 -10.52 -8.56 19.87
N ILE A 331 -9.48 -9.18 19.31
CA ILE A 331 -9.61 -10.51 18.71
C ILE A 331 -9.97 -11.54 19.79
N GLU A 332 -9.27 -11.56 20.92
CA GLU A 332 -9.50 -12.57 21.96
C GLU A 332 -10.90 -12.44 22.57
N THR A 333 -11.41 -11.22 22.72
CA THR A 333 -12.74 -10.98 23.29
C THR A 333 -13.88 -11.07 22.28
N MET A 334 -13.64 -10.80 20.98
CA MET A 334 -14.70 -10.61 19.99
C MET A 334 -14.55 -11.48 18.72
N HIS A 335 -13.63 -12.45 18.67
CA HIS A 335 -13.40 -13.24 17.44
C HIS A 335 -14.67 -13.94 16.92
N THR A 336 -15.53 -14.44 17.81
CA THR A 336 -16.80 -15.06 17.39
C THR A 336 -17.77 -14.07 16.80
N GLN A 337 -17.94 -12.89 17.41
CA GLN A 337 -18.80 -11.82 16.92
C GLN A 337 -18.26 -11.28 15.58
N ILE A 338 -16.95 -11.09 15.49
CA ILE A 338 -16.31 -10.64 14.24
C ILE A 338 -16.49 -11.68 13.14
N SER A 339 -16.27 -12.96 13.42
CA SER A 339 -16.52 -14.04 12.45
C SER A 339 -17.98 -14.05 11.98
N SER A 340 -18.95 -13.81 12.89
CA SER A 340 -20.37 -13.80 12.56
C SER A 340 -20.79 -12.67 11.61
N LEU A 341 -20.05 -11.55 11.61
CA LEU A 341 -20.29 -10.45 10.65
C LEU A 341 -20.02 -10.87 9.20
N PHE A 342 -19.08 -11.81 9.00
CA PHE A 342 -18.67 -12.25 7.66
C PHE A 342 -19.29 -13.58 7.25
N LEU A 343 -19.48 -14.50 8.18
CA LEU A 343 -20.00 -15.84 7.91
C LEU A 343 -21.55 -15.89 7.98
N GLY A 344 -22.16 -14.96 8.73
CA GLY A 344 -23.61 -14.90 8.87
C GLY A 344 -24.23 -16.16 9.46
N LYS A 345 -25.55 -16.33 9.30
CA LYS A 345 -26.30 -17.49 9.79
C LYS A 345 -26.04 -18.77 8.98
N ASP A 346 -25.53 -18.63 7.75
CA ASP A 346 -25.25 -19.75 6.83
C ASP A 346 -23.86 -20.36 7.04
N GLY A 347 -23.06 -19.77 7.90
CA GLY A 347 -21.73 -20.27 8.25
C GLY A 347 -21.81 -21.59 9.01
N THR A 348 -21.10 -22.63 8.53
CA THR A 348 -21.00 -23.91 9.25
C THR A 348 -20.12 -23.81 10.47
N ALA A 349 -20.29 -24.73 11.43
CA ALA A 349 -19.41 -24.85 12.60
C ALA A 349 -17.92 -24.95 12.20
N PHE A 350 -17.63 -25.63 11.10
CA PHE A 350 -16.27 -25.78 10.59
C PHE A 350 -15.71 -24.45 10.07
N ALA A 351 -16.50 -23.64 9.33
CA ALA A 351 -16.08 -22.32 8.87
C ALA A 351 -15.78 -21.38 10.06
N TYR A 352 -16.63 -21.41 11.10
CA TYR A 352 -16.40 -20.65 12.33
C TYR A 352 -15.15 -21.11 13.07
N GLN A 353 -14.90 -22.43 13.13
CA GLN A 353 -13.69 -22.97 13.72
C GLN A 353 -12.44 -22.51 12.98
N VAL A 354 -12.38 -22.66 11.65
CA VAL A 354 -11.28 -22.21 10.81
C VAL A 354 -11.01 -20.70 11.01
N SER A 355 -12.08 -19.89 11.01
CA SER A 355 -11.95 -18.44 11.22
C SER A 355 -11.43 -18.11 12.62
N GLY A 356 -11.98 -18.76 13.67
CA GLY A 356 -11.58 -18.54 15.05
C GLY A 356 -10.13 -18.94 15.31
N ASP A 357 -9.73 -20.14 14.88
CA ASP A 357 -8.37 -20.66 15.05
C ASP A 357 -7.34 -19.77 14.36
N TYR A 358 -7.60 -19.38 13.11
CA TYR A 358 -6.71 -18.49 12.37
C TYR A 358 -6.64 -17.10 13.01
N MET A 359 -7.80 -16.51 13.35
CA MET A 359 -7.86 -15.15 13.89
C MET A 359 -7.13 -15.05 15.23
N ARG A 360 -7.37 -15.98 16.14
CA ARG A 360 -6.67 -16.03 17.45
C ARG A 360 -5.19 -16.26 17.28
N TRP A 361 -4.78 -17.20 16.42
CA TRP A 361 -3.36 -17.44 16.15
C TRP A 361 -2.65 -16.18 15.67
N ILE A 362 -3.18 -15.49 14.69
CA ILE A 362 -2.52 -14.30 14.14
C ILE A 362 -2.53 -13.13 15.16
N GLY A 363 -3.59 -13.04 15.96
CA GLY A 363 -3.72 -12.05 17.04
C GLY A 363 -2.56 -12.07 18.03
N TYR A 364 -2.11 -13.27 18.44
CA TYR A 364 -0.94 -13.43 19.32
C TYR A 364 0.35 -12.87 18.71
N PHE A 365 0.45 -12.84 17.39
CA PHE A 365 1.71 -12.55 16.69
C PHE A 365 1.69 -11.21 15.93
N PHE A 366 0.64 -10.40 16.01
CA PHE A 366 0.63 -9.07 15.39
C PHE A 366 1.79 -8.18 15.83
N ILE A 367 2.34 -8.43 17.03
CA ILE A 367 3.54 -7.73 17.49
C ILE A 367 4.73 -7.94 16.54
N PHE A 368 4.91 -9.14 15.99
CA PHE A 368 5.98 -9.40 15.01
C PHE A 368 5.74 -8.66 13.70
N MET A 369 4.48 -8.51 13.30
CA MET A 369 4.13 -7.70 12.15
C MET A 369 4.50 -6.22 12.36
N GLY A 370 4.14 -5.65 13.51
CA GLY A 370 4.47 -4.26 13.84
C GLY A 370 5.97 -4.02 13.86
N ILE A 371 6.71 -4.82 14.63
CA ILE A 371 8.18 -4.70 14.74
C ILE A 371 8.85 -4.82 13.36
N LYS A 372 8.38 -5.76 12.52
CA LYS A 372 8.84 -5.92 11.15
C LYS A 372 8.58 -4.65 10.32
N MET A 373 7.37 -4.09 10.38
CA MET A 373 6.98 -2.93 9.58
C MET A 373 7.76 -1.67 9.99
N ALA A 374 7.96 -1.43 11.28
CA ALA A 374 8.81 -0.35 11.78
C ALA A 374 10.26 -0.50 11.28
N THR A 375 10.84 -1.71 11.38
CA THR A 375 12.23 -1.99 10.96
C THR A 375 12.40 -1.82 9.44
N ASP A 376 11.46 -2.32 8.66
CA ASP A 376 11.41 -2.14 7.21
C ASP A 376 11.27 -0.64 6.83
N GLY A 377 10.50 0.12 7.61
CA GLY A 377 10.38 1.57 7.46
C GLY A 377 11.70 2.31 7.67
N VAL A 378 12.48 1.89 8.68
CA VAL A 378 13.83 2.45 8.91
C VAL A 378 14.78 2.12 7.77
N LEU A 379 14.84 0.87 7.31
CA LEU A 379 15.70 0.47 6.17
C LEU A 379 15.38 1.26 4.91
N ARG A 380 14.09 1.45 4.60
CA ARG A 380 13.64 2.28 3.47
C ARG A 380 14.07 3.74 3.64
N GLY A 381 13.85 4.32 4.82
CA GLY A 381 14.23 5.71 5.11
C GLY A 381 15.73 5.95 5.02
N LEU A 382 16.55 4.97 5.36
CA LEU A 382 18.00 4.98 5.17
C LEU A 382 18.40 4.77 3.69
N GLY A 383 17.49 4.32 2.83
CA GLY A 383 17.77 3.95 1.44
C GLY A 383 18.48 2.60 1.28
N ASN A 384 18.54 1.79 2.34
CA ASN A 384 19.19 0.48 2.32
C ASN A 384 18.22 -0.60 1.80
N MET A 385 18.03 -0.64 0.49
CA MET A 385 17.00 -1.45 -0.16
C MET A 385 17.33 -2.95 -0.32
N PRO A 386 18.60 -3.39 -0.54
CA PRO A 386 18.88 -4.80 -0.72
C PRO A 386 18.45 -5.69 0.46
N PRO A 387 18.80 -5.40 1.72
CA PRO A 387 18.35 -6.21 2.85
C PRO A 387 16.83 -6.12 3.08
N PHE A 388 16.21 -4.97 2.82
CA PHE A 388 14.75 -4.83 2.85
C PHE A 388 14.07 -5.79 1.87
N LEU A 389 14.55 -5.87 0.62
CA LEU A 389 14.01 -6.77 -0.40
C LEU A 389 14.23 -8.24 -0.01
N ILE A 390 15.46 -8.60 0.39
CA ILE A 390 15.81 -9.98 0.78
C ILE A 390 14.94 -10.43 1.95
N ALA A 391 14.80 -9.61 3.00
CA ALA A 391 13.98 -9.95 4.17
C ALA A 391 12.52 -10.21 3.79
N ASN A 392 11.94 -9.39 2.91
CA ASN A 392 10.57 -9.56 2.44
C ASN A 392 10.42 -10.80 1.54
N MET A 393 11.40 -11.10 0.69
CA MET A 393 11.40 -12.32 -0.13
C MET A 393 11.51 -13.58 0.74
N VAL A 394 12.39 -13.60 1.74
CA VAL A 394 12.52 -14.74 2.68
C VAL A 394 11.22 -14.95 3.46
N ASN A 395 10.59 -13.87 3.94
CA ASN A 395 9.27 -13.97 4.57
C ASN A 395 8.25 -14.67 3.66
N ARG A 396 8.17 -14.27 2.39
CA ARG A 396 7.24 -14.89 1.44
C ARG A 396 7.62 -16.34 1.13
N ALA A 397 8.90 -16.60 0.92
CA ALA A 397 9.40 -17.96 0.67
C ALA A 397 9.02 -18.92 1.82
N ILE A 398 9.22 -18.53 3.09
CA ILE A 398 8.82 -19.34 4.24
C ILE A 398 7.31 -19.61 4.22
N ARG A 399 6.49 -18.56 4.08
CA ARG A 399 5.02 -18.71 4.08
C ARG A 399 4.53 -19.62 2.95
N LEU A 400 5.05 -19.41 1.74
CA LEU A 400 4.66 -20.21 0.57
C LEU A 400 5.14 -21.65 0.67
N SER A 401 6.39 -21.89 1.07
CA SER A 401 6.94 -23.24 1.20
C SER A 401 6.18 -24.06 2.24
N VAL A 402 5.88 -23.46 3.41
CA VAL A 402 5.10 -24.16 4.45
C VAL A 402 3.67 -24.42 3.96
N ALA A 403 3.01 -23.44 3.35
CA ALA A 403 1.67 -23.63 2.82
C ALA A 403 1.61 -24.71 1.74
N LEU A 404 2.52 -24.69 0.75
CA LEU A 404 2.54 -25.65 -0.35
C LEU A 404 2.91 -27.08 0.08
N ILE A 405 3.84 -27.23 1.02
CA ILE A 405 4.37 -28.55 1.41
C ILE A 405 3.51 -29.21 2.51
N PHE A 406 3.12 -28.43 3.52
CA PHE A 406 2.50 -28.96 4.71
C PHE A 406 0.97 -28.87 4.71
N ALA A 407 0.37 -27.82 4.11
CA ALA A 407 -1.09 -27.71 4.14
C ALA A 407 -1.80 -28.87 3.43
N PRO A 408 -1.38 -29.37 2.26
CA PRO A 408 -2.03 -30.50 1.62
C PRO A 408 -1.93 -31.81 2.41
N ARG A 409 -0.93 -31.95 3.30
CA ARG A 409 -0.68 -33.18 4.07
C ARG A 409 -1.27 -33.13 5.47
N PHE A 410 -1.24 -31.98 6.13
CA PHE A 410 -1.55 -31.84 7.54
C PHE A 410 -2.75 -30.92 7.82
N GLY A 411 -3.34 -30.33 6.80
CA GLY A 411 -4.54 -29.51 6.89
C GLY A 411 -4.29 -28.00 6.75
N ILE A 412 -5.40 -27.29 6.57
CA ILE A 412 -5.43 -25.85 6.24
C ILE A 412 -4.69 -24.97 7.25
N ALA A 413 -4.57 -25.42 8.53
CA ALA A 413 -3.90 -24.66 9.59
C ALA A 413 -2.47 -24.25 9.22
N PHE A 414 -1.75 -25.07 8.43
CA PHE A 414 -0.39 -24.76 8.02
C PHE A 414 -0.28 -23.53 7.09
N VAL A 415 -1.38 -23.06 6.51
CA VAL A 415 -1.42 -21.82 5.73
C VAL A 415 -1.12 -20.62 6.61
N TRP A 416 -1.69 -20.58 7.83
CA TRP A 416 -1.51 -19.43 8.73
C TRP A 416 -0.46 -19.66 9.82
N LEU A 417 -0.15 -20.90 10.18
CA LEU A 417 0.89 -21.20 11.18
C LEU A 417 2.26 -20.64 10.77
N ALA A 418 2.55 -20.60 9.46
CA ALA A 418 3.81 -20.07 8.91
C ALA A 418 3.89 -18.53 8.91
N VAL A 419 2.79 -17.83 9.05
CA VAL A 419 2.75 -16.36 8.93
C VAL A 419 3.66 -15.68 9.95
N PRO A 420 3.57 -15.97 11.27
CA PRO A 420 4.45 -15.37 12.26
C PRO A 420 5.93 -15.72 12.06
N ALA A 421 6.23 -16.95 11.63
CA ALA A 421 7.61 -17.36 11.32
C ALA A 421 8.21 -16.52 10.21
N GLY A 422 7.41 -16.23 9.16
CA GLY A 422 7.82 -15.34 8.08
C GLY A 422 8.07 -13.90 8.57
N TRP A 423 7.21 -13.36 9.43
CA TRP A 423 7.40 -12.03 10.02
C TRP A 423 8.64 -11.96 10.90
N LEU A 424 8.88 -12.97 11.73
CA LEU A 424 10.05 -13.05 12.58
C LEU A 424 11.34 -13.16 11.77
N ALA A 425 11.38 -14.00 10.74
CA ALA A 425 12.54 -14.13 9.85
C ALA A 425 12.85 -12.81 9.13
N ASN A 426 11.81 -12.12 8.62
CA ASN A 426 11.97 -10.78 8.04
C ASN A 426 12.58 -9.82 9.06
N PHE A 427 12.01 -9.73 10.25
CA PHE A 427 12.50 -8.85 11.31
C PHE A 427 13.96 -9.13 11.64
N VAL A 428 14.34 -10.40 11.83
CA VAL A 428 15.73 -10.77 12.18
C VAL A 428 16.71 -10.32 11.08
N ILE A 429 16.39 -10.60 9.81
CA ILE A 429 17.24 -10.20 8.67
C ILE A 429 17.34 -8.67 8.59
N SER A 430 16.18 -7.98 8.65
CA SER A 430 16.12 -6.51 8.60
C SER A 430 16.85 -5.87 9.77
N TYR A 431 16.72 -6.41 10.98
CA TYR A 431 17.37 -5.88 12.18
C TYR A 431 18.88 -6.09 12.17
N VAL A 432 19.36 -7.26 11.74
CA VAL A 432 20.80 -7.52 11.58
C VAL A 432 21.41 -6.59 10.54
N ALA A 433 20.71 -6.41 9.42
CA ALA A 433 21.14 -5.47 8.39
C ALA A 433 21.15 -4.02 8.89
N LEU A 434 20.10 -3.64 9.65
CA LEU A 434 20.00 -2.32 10.25
C LEU A 434 21.15 -2.06 11.22
N ARG A 435 21.49 -3.02 12.09
CA ARG A 435 22.66 -2.88 13.01
C ARG A 435 23.98 -2.67 12.27
N LYS A 436 24.17 -3.36 11.15
CA LYS A 436 25.40 -3.22 10.33
C LYS A 436 25.46 -1.90 9.56
N SER A 437 24.34 -1.39 9.13
CA SER A 437 24.20 -0.17 8.32
C SER A 437 23.80 1.06 9.12
N TRP A 438 23.80 0.96 10.46
CA TRP A 438 23.44 2.09 11.30
C TRP A 438 24.37 3.26 11.03
N PRO A 439 23.84 4.47 10.75
CA PRO A 439 24.67 5.64 10.53
C PRO A 439 25.55 5.88 11.76
N LYS A 440 26.86 5.95 11.58
CA LYS A 440 27.79 6.33 12.65
C LYS A 440 27.66 7.83 12.90
N ASP A 441 27.68 8.23 14.15
CA ASP A 441 27.79 9.65 14.50
C ASP A 441 29.09 10.18 13.94
N THR A 442 29.04 10.95 12.86
CA THR A 442 30.21 11.62 12.27
C THR A 442 30.45 12.98 12.95
N LEU A 443 30.27 13.03 14.26
CA LEU A 443 30.64 14.17 15.10
C LEU A 443 31.74 13.70 16.07
N THR A 444 32.92 13.55 15.55
CA THR A 444 34.19 13.75 16.26
C THR A 444 35.08 14.66 15.41
#